data_2aeffd31b783fe3751d24d6e3aff4484
#
_entry.id   2aeffd31b783fe3751d24d6e3aff4484
#
_cell.length_a   1.000
_cell.length_b   1.000
_cell.length_c   1.000
_cell.angle_alpha   90.00
_cell.angle_beta   90.00
_cell.angle_gamma   90.00
#
_symmetry.space_group_name_H-M   'P 1'
#
loop_
_entity.id
_entity.type
_entity.pdbx_description
1 polymer ?
#
loop_
_entity_poly.entity_id
_entity_poly.type
_entity_poly.pdbx_seq_one_letter_code
_entity_poly.pdbx_strand_id
1 'polypeptide(L)'
;GGYDHWNCPELPCEVKYGGMVWVTVNPEPSQDVEGWAAGAFDCIGPALDTEPLDIFHYHKAVIPSNYKLWHDTNSEFYHDYMHYFNRVTGFTEEYFARKNTGFPNGHVNVGSFTVQYDQFDGADESADRAELSFPHIPPNSWFMVDLFPGMNFNLRGSALRTDIVTPLGPDKVMIEFRGFGLKKDTPEERKTR
;
A
#
# COMPACT_ATOMS: atom_id res chain seq x y z
N GLY A 1 30.40 -36.69 8.24
CA GLY A 1 29.34 -36.41 7.29
C GLY A 1 28.62 -35.18 7.73
N GLY A 2 28.81 -34.07 7.04
CA GLY A 2 28.19 -32.79 7.36
C GLY A 2 26.67 -32.80 7.09
N TYR A 3 25.93 -32.05 7.86
CA TYR A 3 24.50 -31.84 7.68
C TYR A 3 24.23 -30.73 6.63
N ASP A 4 25.22 -30.41 5.80
CA ASP A 4 25.12 -29.29 4.82
C ASP A 4 23.98 -29.45 3.83
N HIS A 5 23.53 -30.69 3.56
CA HIS A 5 22.40 -31.00 2.71
C HIS A 5 21.05 -30.75 3.39
N TRP A 6 21.01 -30.40 4.68
CA TRP A 6 19.81 -30.01 5.43
C TRP A 6 19.65 -28.50 5.52
N ASN A 7 20.63 -27.73 5.09
CA ASN A 7 20.55 -26.28 5.11
C ASN A 7 19.53 -25.81 4.06
N CYS A 8 18.67 -24.87 4.46
CA CYS A 8 17.85 -24.17 3.49
C CYS A 8 18.75 -23.32 2.57
N PRO A 9 18.46 -23.27 1.27
CA PRO A 9 19.18 -22.39 0.38
C PRO A 9 19.02 -20.93 0.83
N GLU A 10 20.09 -20.15 0.75
CA GLU A 10 19.98 -18.69 0.91
C GLU A 10 19.25 -18.09 -0.28
N LEU A 11 18.30 -17.20 0.01
CA LEU A 11 17.58 -16.44 -1.02
C LEU A 11 18.08 -15.00 -1.00
N PRO A 12 18.27 -14.38 -2.18
CA PRO A 12 18.60 -12.97 -2.25
C PRO A 12 17.51 -12.14 -1.59
N CYS A 13 17.90 -11.21 -0.72
CA CYS A 13 16.99 -10.33 -0.02
C CYS A 13 17.56 -8.93 0.10
N GLU A 14 16.67 -7.95 0.15
CA GLU A 14 16.98 -6.55 0.36
C GLU A 14 16.06 -5.97 1.43
N VAL A 15 16.55 -4.98 2.18
CA VAL A 15 15.75 -4.21 3.14
C VAL A 15 15.59 -2.80 2.61
N LYS A 16 14.37 -2.44 2.22
CA LYS A 16 14.04 -1.11 1.65
C LYS A 16 12.62 -0.69 2.06
N TYR A 17 12.29 0.56 1.81
CA TYR A 17 10.95 1.12 1.95
C TYR A 17 10.35 0.91 3.34
N GLY A 18 10.96 1.54 4.34
CA GLY A 18 10.48 1.48 5.72
C GLY A 18 10.90 0.23 6.49
N GLY A 19 11.97 -0.43 6.05
CA GLY A 19 12.50 -1.64 6.70
C GLY A 19 11.83 -2.93 6.26
N MET A 20 11.10 -2.92 5.15
CA MET A 20 10.50 -4.13 4.58
C MET A 20 11.58 -5.03 3.99
N VAL A 21 11.46 -6.33 4.26
CA VAL A 21 12.36 -7.36 3.72
C VAL A 21 11.74 -7.89 2.43
N TRP A 22 12.43 -7.64 1.34
CA TRP A 22 12.08 -8.12 0.00
C TRP A 22 12.89 -9.35 -0.34
N VAL A 23 12.25 -10.40 -0.80
CA VAL A 23 12.89 -11.68 -1.08
C VAL A 23 12.49 -12.17 -2.46
N THR A 24 13.45 -12.68 -3.22
CA THR A 24 13.18 -13.38 -4.48
C THR A 24 13.57 -14.84 -4.37
N VAL A 25 12.78 -15.70 -5.01
CA VAL A 25 13.12 -17.14 -5.13
C VAL A 25 14.08 -17.41 -6.29
N ASN A 26 14.38 -16.41 -7.12
CA ASN A 26 15.43 -16.52 -8.11
C ASN A 26 16.79 -16.33 -7.44
N PRO A 27 17.69 -17.32 -7.45
CA PRO A 27 19.01 -17.21 -6.81
C PRO A 27 19.92 -16.19 -7.50
N GLU A 28 19.67 -15.85 -8.75
CA GLU A 28 20.43 -14.89 -9.55
C GLU A 28 19.47 -13.85 -10.16
N PRO A 29 18.96 -12.90 -9.35
CA PRO A 29 18.05 -11.89 -9.86
C PRO A 29 18.77 -10.94 -10.81
N SER A 30 18.16 -10.63 -11.93
CA SER A 30 18.70 -9.69 -12.92
C SER A 30 18.59 -8.22 -12.53
N GLN A 31 17.86 -7.91 -11.47
CA GLN A 31 17.61 -6.57 -10.95
C GLN A 31 17.36 -6.62 -9.45
N ASP A 32 17.64 -5.53 -8.77
CA ASP A 32 17.28 -5.31 -7.37
C ASP A 32 15.80 -4.90 -7.23
N VAL A 33 15.35 -4.67 -5.99
CA VAL A 33 13.96 -4.26 -5.70
C VAL A 33 13.62 -2.93 -6.37
N GLU A 34 14.55 -1.98 -6.42
CA GLU A 34 14.31 -0.68 -7.03
C GLU A 34 14.15 -0.79 -8.56
N GLY A 35 15.01 -1.58 -9.19
CA GLY A 35 14.89 -1.90 -10.62
C GLY A 35 13.60 -2.66 -10.93
N TRP A 36 13.18 -3.57 -10.05
CA TRP A 36 11.91 -4.28 -10.21
C TRP A 36 10.70 -3.35 -10.07
N ALA A 37 10.71 -2.46 -9.07
CA ALA A 37 9.63 -1.49 -8.85
C ALA A 37 9.55 -0.41 -9.94
N ALA A 38 10.68 -0.18 -10.66
CA ALA A 38 10.77 0.64 -11.88
C ALA A 38 10.17 2.06 -11.72
N GLY A 39 10.32 2.68 -10.55
CA GLY A 39 9.79 4.01 -10.24
C GLY A 39 8.38 4.02 -9.64
N ALA A 40 7.71 2.87 -9.52
CA ALA A 40 6.35 2.81 -8.95
C ALA A 40 6.28 3.33 -7.49
N PHE A 41 7.39 3.26 -6.74
CA PHE A 41 7.48 3.75 -5.37
C PHE A 41 7.85 5.23 -5.22
N ASP A 42 8.17 5.94 -6.27
CA ASP A 42 8.69 7.32 -6.17
C ASP A 42 7.73 8.25 -5.43
N CYS A 43 6.42 8.00 -5.50
CA CYS A 43 5.41 8.83 -4.85
C CYS A 43 5.31 8.63 -3.33
N ILE A 44 5.70 7.45 -2.81
CA ILE A 44 5.57 7.12 -1.38
C ILE A 44 6.89 6.70 -0.74
N GLY A 45 7.91 6.33 -1.51
CA GLY A 45 9.21 5.89 -1.01
C GLY A 45 9.82 6.86 0.01
N PRO A 46 9.87 8.17 -0.27
CA PRO A 46 10.41 9.14 0.70
C PRO A 46 9.70 9.15 2.05
N ALA A 47 8.39 8.89 2.07
CA ALA A 47 7.62 8.80 3.31
C ALA A 47 7.94 7.54 4.11
N LEU A 48 8.19 6.44 3.42
CA LEU A 48 8.47 5.14 4.04
C LEU A 48 9.87 5.09 4.67
N ASP A 49 10.86 5.78 4.08
CA ASP A 49 12.26 5.71 4.51
C ASP A 49 12.68 6.80 5.51
N THR A 50 11.79 7.74 5.84
CA THR A 50 12.13 8.87 6.73
C THR A 50 12.14 8.48 8.21
N GLU A 51 11.19 7.67 8.64
CA GLU A 51 10.98 7.31 10.05
C GLU A 51 10.68 5.81 10.18
N PRO A 52 11.13 5.17 11.26
CA PRO A 52 10.79 3.77 11.51
C PRO A 52 9.28 3.55 11.59
N LEU A 53 8.82 2.53 10.88
CA LEU A 53 7.42 2.10 10.87
C LEU A 53 7.15 1.03 11.92
N ASP A 54 5.89 0.91 12.32
CA ASP A 54 5.39 -0.14 13.20
C ASP A 54 4.03 -0.63 12.71
N ILE A 55 3.82 -1.96 12.75
CA ILE A 55 2.55 -2.58 12.40
C ILE A 55 1.63 -2.54 13.62
N PHE A 56 0.51 -1.84 13.53
CA PHE A 56 -0.46 -1.76 14.62
C PHE A 56 -1.80 -2.43 14.31
N HIS A 57 -2.03 -2.78 13.04
CA HIS A 57 -3.24 -3.45 12.61
C HIS A 57 -2.91 -4.60 11.67
N TYR A 58 -3.56 -5.74 11.85
CA TYR A 58 -3.43 -6.90 10.98
C TYR A 58 -4.70 -7.73 10.95
N HIS A 59 -5.18 -8.05 9.76
CA HIS A 59 -6.23 -9.05 9.58
C HIS A 59 -6.11 -9.76 8.24
N LYS A 60 -6.78 -10.89 8.12
CA LYS A 60 -6.90 -11.67 6.89
C LYS A 60 -8.34 -11.80 6.47
N ALA A 61 -8.57 -11.79 5.16
CA ALA A 61 -9.87 -12.11 4.57
C ALA A 61 -9.68 -13.14 3.46
N VAL A 62 -10.59 -14.11 3.38
CA VAL A 62 -10.70 -15.00 2.23
C VAL A 62 -11.93 -14.58 1.44
N ILE A 63 -11.72 -14.22 0.18
CA ILE A 63 -12.74 -13.67 -0.69
C ILE A 63 -13.02 -14.67 -1.83
N PRO A 64 -14.29 -14.95 -2.14
CA PRO A 64 -14.66 -15.81 -3.28
C PRO A 64 -14.53 -15.01 -4.59
N SER A 65 -13.29 -14.80 -5.04
CA SER A 65 -12.98 -14.02 -6.23
C SER A 65 -11.65 -14.46 -6.82
N ASN A 66 -11.46 -14.18 -8.11
CA ASN A 66 -10.15 -14.34 -8.74
C ASN A 66 -9.21 -13.21 -8.29
N TYR A 67 -7.94 -13.52 -7.99
CA TYR A 67 -6.96 -12.53 -7.53
C TYR A 67 -6.72 -11.38 -8.54
N LYS A 68 -6.89 -11.63 -9.84
CA LYS A 68 -6.72 -10.61 -10.87
C LYS A 68 -7.75 -9.49 -10.75
N LEU A 69 -8.98 -9.82 -10.32
CA LEU A 69 -10.01 -8.81 -10.07
C LEU A 69 -9.62 -7.84 -8.95
N TRP A 70 -8.79 -8.28 -8.01
CA TRP A 70 -8.24 -7.38 -6.98
C TRP A 70 -7.33 -6.32 -7.61
N HIS A 71 -6.44 -6.73 -8.51
CA HIS A 71 -5.56 -5.80 -9.23
C HIS A 71 -6.34 -4.89 -10.17
N ASP A 72 -7.31 -5.43 -10.89
CA ASP A 72 -8.17 -4.62 -11.76
C ASP A 72 -8.89 -3.54 -10.95
N THR A 73 -9.48 -3.91 -9.81
CA THR A 73 -10.16 -2.98 -8.90
C THR A 73 -9.23 -1.89 -8.38
N ASN A 74 -7.99 -2.21 -8.05
CA ASN A 74 -7.02 -1.23 -7.57
C ASN A 74 -6.47 -0.31 -8.67
N SER A 75 -6.63 -0.66 -9.93
CA SER A 75 -6.05 0.06 -11.07
C SER A 75 -7.08 0.85 -11.88
N GLU A 76 -8.36 0.81 -11.50
CA GLU A 76 -9.44 1.51 -12.18
C GLU A 76 -10.17 2.48 -11.24
N PHE A 77 -11.12 3.27 -11.77
CA PHE A 77 -11.85 4.28 -11.00
C PHE A 77 -13.36 4.01 -10.95
N TYR A 78 -13.86 3.00 -11.62
CA TYR A 78 -15.29 2.79 -11.78
C TYR A 78 -15.97 2.35 -10.49
N HIS A 79 -15.34 1.48 -9.71
CA HIS A 79 -15.92 0.99 -8.46
C HIS A 79 -15.94 2.07 -7.36
N ASP A 80 -15.14 3.13 -7.46
CA ASP A 80 -15.12 4.23 -6.49
C ASP A 80 -16.51 4.88 -6.31
N TYR A 81 -17.31 4.90 -7.36
CA TYR A 81 -18.69 5.36 -7.28
C TYR A 81 -19.60 4.50 -6.41
N MET A 82 -19.23 3.27 -6.13
CA MET A 82 -19.96 2.37 -5.23
C MET A 82 -19.68 2.68 -3.76
N HIS A 83 -18.54 3.31 -3.46
CA HIS A 83 -18.18 3.69 -2.09
C HIS A 83 -18.89 5.01 -1.70
N TYR A 84 -19.76 4.92 -0.69
CA TYR A 84 -20.42 6.10 -0.14
C TYR A 84 -19.41 7.16 0.33
N PHE A 85 -18.39 6.73 1.07
CA PHE A 85 -17.33 7.60 1.55
C PHE A 85 -16.67 8.39 0.41
N ASN A 86 -16.26 7.73 -0.67
CA ASN A 86 -15.62 8.39 -1.80
C ASN A 86 -16.53 9.41 -2.48
N ARG A 87 -17.84 9.11 -2.57
CA ARG A 87 -18.82 10.05 -3.14
C ARG A 87 -18.95 11.33 -2.34
N VAL A 88 -18.75 11.26 -1.02
CA VAL A 88 -18.90 12.42 -0.13
C VAL A 88 -17.59 13.19 0.01
N THR A 89 -16.46 12.49 0.08
CA THR A 89 -15.18 13.08 0.49
C THR A 89 -14.15 13.21 -0.62
N GLY A 90 -14.33 12.56 -1.75
CA GLY A 90 -13.24 12.36 -2.71
C GLY A 90 -13.49 12.85 -4.13
N PHE A 91 -14.72 13.00 -4.57
CA PHE A 91 -15.03 13.32 -5.99
C PHE A 91 -14.92 14.83 -6.28
N THR A 92 -13.70 15.32 -6.19
CA THR A 92 -13.30 16.69 -6.49
C THR A 92 -12.81 16.82 -7.94
N GLU A 93 -12.53 18.03 -8.40
CA GLU A 93 -11.87 18.25 -9.69
C GLU A 93 -10.50 17.56 -9.74
N GLU A 94 -9.75 17.59 -8.63
CA GLU A 94 -8.46 16.90 -8.48
C GLU A 94 -8.60 15.40 -8.67
N TYR A 95 -9.63 14.79 -8.07
CA TYR A 95 -9.92 13.36 -8.26
C TYR A 95 -10.10 13.00 -9.73
N PHE A 96 -10.87 13.77 -10.47
CA PHE A 96 -11.15 13.51 -11.89
C PHE A 96 -9.97 13.86 -12.81
N ALA A 97 -9.07 14.74 -12.37
CA ALA A 97 -7.89 15.13 -13.12
C ALA A 97 -6.71 14.16 -12.94
N ARG A 98 -6.75 13.29 -11.91
CA ARG A 98 -5.68 12.32 -11.65
C ARG A 98 -5.52 11.33 -12.79
N LYS A 99 -4.31 10.80 -12.94
CA LYS A 99 -3.96 9.84 -13.99
C LYS A 99 -3.28 8.63 -13.38
N ASN A 100 -3.67 7.45 -13.83
CA ASN A 100 -2.91 6.25 -13.56
C ASN A 100 -1.65 6.23 -14.40
N THR A 101 -0.56 5.81 -13.80
CA THR A 101 0.72 5.59 -14.47
C THR A 101 1.07 4.12 -14.39
N GLY A 102 1.21 3.48 -15.55
CA GLY A 102 1.70 2.10 -15.65
C GLY A 102 3.22 2.09 -15.72
N PHE A 103 3.83 1.13 -15.03
CA PHE A 103 5.27 0.90 -15.00
C PHE A 103 5.61 -0.48 -15.58
N PRO A 104 6.88 -0.73 -15.94
CA PRO A 104 7.35 -2.07 -16.25
C PRO A 104 6.97 -3.08 -15.16
N ASN A 105 6.93 -4.35 -15.50
CA ASN A 105 6.53 -5.46 -14.62
C ASN A 105 5.05 -5.44 -14.18
N GLY A 106 4.22 -4.58 -14.77
CA GLY A 106 2.77 -4.52 -14.50
C GLY A 106 2.37 -3.72 -13.27
N HIS A 107 3.27 -2.91 -12.72
CA HIS A 107 2.96 -2.03 -11.60
C HIS A 107 2.15 -0.81 -12.05
N VAL A 108 1.33 -0.29 -11.12
CA VAL A 108 0.50 0.89 -11.38
C VAL A 108 0.59 1.84 -10.18
N ASN A 109 0.77 3.12 -10.47
CA ASN A 109 0.53 4.19 -9.51
C ASN A 109 -0.80 4.86 -9.89
N VAL A 110 -1.72 4.82 -8.97
CA VAL A 110 -3.01 5.52 -9.08
C VAL A 110 -2.80 6.95 -8.60
N GLY A 111 -2.95 7.92 -9.47
CA GLY A 111 -2.64 9.32 -9.21
C GLY A 111 -3.29 9.85 -7.93
N SER A 112 -2.60 10.73 -7.23
CA SER A 112 -3.00 11.27 -5.94
C SER A 112 -4.18 12.24 -6.05
N PHE A 113 -4.90 12.39 -4.94
CA PHE A 113 -5.88 13.45 -4.73
C PHE A 113 -6.02 13.74 -3.23
N THR A 114 -6.60 14.88 -2.89
CA THR A 114 -6.86 15.27 -1.49
C THR A 114 -8.23 14.81 -1.04
N VAL A 115 -8.30 14.05 0.05
CA VAL A 115 -9.54 13.59 0.67
C VAL A 115 -10.11 14.68 1.57
N GLN A 116 -11.37 15.02 1.39
CA GLN A 116 -12.08 16.04 2.17
C GLN A 116 -12.82 15.37 3.34
N TYR A 117 -12.10 15.00 4.39
CA TYR A 117 -12.66 14.30 5.55
C TYR A 117 -13.74 15.10 6.27
N ASP A 118 -13.66 16.43 6.27
CA ASP A 118 -14.63 17.35 6.84
C ASP A 118 -16.03 17.27 6.18
N GLN A 119 -16.11 16.66 5.01
CA GLN A 119 -17.38 16.42 4.33
C GLN A 119 -18.08 15.12 4.76
N PHE A 120 -17.48 14.35 5.66
CA PHE A 120 -18.01 13.06 6.12
C PHE A 120 -18.47 13.16 7.58
N ASP A 121 -19.77 13.03 7.81
CA ASP A 121 -20.34 12.99 9.16
C ASP A 121 -19.72 11.83 9.97
N GLY A 122 -19.05 12.14 11.07
CA GLY A 122 -18.33 11.18 11.88
C GLY A 122 -16.83 11.09 11.58
N ALA A 123 -16.31 11.92 10.68
CA ALA A 123 -14.86 12.14 10.51
C ALA A 123 -14.44 13.44 11.21
N ASP A 124 -14.75 13.57 12.49
CA ASP A 124 -14.51 14.78 13.30
C ASP A 124 -13.02 15.15 13.46
N GLU A 125 -12.13 14.29 12.99
CA GLU A 125 -10.69 14.35 13.24
C GLU A 125 -9.86 14.74 11.98
N SER A 126 -10.47 15.45 11.03
CA SER A 126 -9.77 15.78 9.77
C SER A 126 -8.53 16.65 10.00
N ALA A 127 -8.58 17.57 10.95
CA ALA A 127 -7.44 18.41 11.34
C ALA A 127 -6.34 17.59 12.00
N ASP A 128 -6.70 16.72 12.95
CA ASP A 128 -5.76 15.84 13.66
C ASP A 128 -5.09 14.86 12.69
N ARG A 129 -5.86 14.34 11.74
CA ARG A 129 -5.31 13.46 10.68
C ARG A 129 -4.33 14.20 9.79
N ALA A 130 -4.58 15.45 9.45
CA ALA A 130 -3.68 16.27 8.63
C ALA A 130 -2.33 16.47 9.32
N GLU A 131 -2.34 16.74 10.62
CA GLU A 131 -1.14 16.91 11.44
C GLU A 131 -0.31 15.62 11.57
N LEU A 132 -0.97 14.46 11.50
CA LEU A 132 -0.34 13.14 11.57
C LEU A 132 0.09 12.59 10.19
N SER A 133 0.07 13.41 9.15
CA SER A 133 0.53 12.96 7.83
C SER A 133 1.95 12.40 7.88
N PHE A 134 2.19 11.36 7.08
CA PHE A 134 3.54 10.80 6.96
C PHE A 134 4.51 11.88 6.45
N PRO A 135 5.79 11.82 6.85
CA PRO A 135 6.80 12.77 6.38
C PRO A 135 6.81 12.85 4.85
N HIS A 136 6.91 14.06 4.32
CA HIS A 136 6.90 14.37 2.88
C HIS A 136 5.60 14.03 2.12
N ILE A 137 4.56 13.63 2.82
CA ILE A 137 3.22 13.41 2.22
C ILE A 137 2.35 14.63 2.52
N PRO A 138 1.74 15.25 1.51
CA PRO A 138 0.82 16.35 1.73
C PRO A 138 -0.37 15.91 2.61
N PRO A 139 -0.87 16.79 3.50
CA PRO A 139 -1.98 16.47 4.38
C PRO A 139 -3.20 15.95 3.62
N ASN A 140 -3.82 14.91 4.18
CA ASN A 140 -5.03 14.28 3.62
C ASN A 140 -4.89 13.73 2.18
N SER A 141 -3.67 13.64 1.65
CA SER A 141 -3.44 13.05 0.34
C SER A 141 -3.73 11.56 0.34
N TRP A 142 -4.28 11.08 -0.73
CA TRP A 142 -4.43 9.67 -1.01
C TRP A 142 -3.52 9.25 -2.17
N PHE A 143 -2.80 8.14 -1.98
CA PHE A 143 -1.95 7.50 -2.97
C PHE A 143 -2.21 6.00 -2.96
N MET A 144 -2.10 5.38 -4.10
CA MET A 144 -2.09 3.93 -4.19
C MET A 144 -1.06 3.46 -5.21
N VAL A 145 -0.28 2.47 -4.81
CA VAL A 145 0.68 1.79 -5.66
C VAL A 145 0.35 0.31 -5.67
N ASP A 146 -0.02 -0.20 -6.82
CA ASP A 146 -0.26 -1.61 -7.03
C ASP A 146 0.98 -2.27 -7.63
N LEU A 147 1.57 -3.19 -6.90
CA LEU A 147 2.75 -3.96 -7.30
C LEU A 147 2.33 -5.35 -7.74
N PHE A 148 2.24 -5.53 -9.04
CA PHE A 148 1.93 -6.84 -9.59
C PHE A 148 3.05 -7.86 -9.26
N PRO A 149 2.71 -9.12 -8.89
CA PRO A 149 1.37 -9.70 -8.94
C PRO A 149 0.60 -9.73 -7.61
N GLY A 150 1.10 -9.23 -6.52
CA GLY A 150 0.46 -9.57 -5.25
C GLY A 150 0.57 -8.58 -4.11
N MET A 151 0.87 -7.33 -4.34
CA MET A 151 0.98 -6.35 -3.26
C MET A 151 0.40 -5.00 -3.65
N ASN A 152 -0.29 -4.36 -2.71
CA ASN A 152 -0.78 -3.00 -2.85
C ASN A 152 -0.37 -2.15 -1.66
N PHE A 153 -0.02 -0.91 -1.92
CA PHE A 153 0.23 0.13 -0.91
C PHE A 153 -0.84 1.20 -1.03
N ASN A 154 -1.56 1.43 0.04
CA ASN A 154 -2.58 2.46 0.11
C ASN A 154 -2.21 3.44 1.23
N LEU A 155 -1.81 4.64 0.85
CA LEU A 155 -1.43 5.71 1.76
C LEU A 155 -2.50 6.80 1.75
N ARG A 156 -3.01 7.15 2.92
CA ARG A 156 -4.02 8.19 3.13
C ARG A 156 -3.50 9.24 4.09
N GLY A 157 -2.55 10.05 3.66
CA GLY A 157 -1.92 11.07 4.50
C GLY A 157 -1.34 10.50 5.80
N SER A 158 -2.19 10.25 6.78
CA SER A 158 -1.83 9.77 8.12
C SER A 158 -1.84 8.24 8.30
N ALA A 159 -2.37 7.46 7.35
CA ALA A 159 -2.48 6.01 7.47
C ALA A 159 -1.90 5.29 6.26
N LEU A 160 -1.03 4.33 6.50
CA LEU A 160 -0.49 3.44 5.47
C LEU A 160 -1.06 2.04 5.67
N ARG A 161 -1.57 1.45 4.60
CA ARG A 161 -1.97 0.04 4.56
C ARG A 161 -1.23 -0.67 3.44
N THR A 162 -0.78 -1.89 3.71
CA THR A 162 -0.37 -2.82 2.66
C THR A 162 -1.34 -3.98 2.59
N ASP A 163 -1.66 -4.38 1.37
CA ASP A 163 -2.48 -5.55 1.10
C ASP A 163 -1.61 -6.58 0.37
N ILE A 164 -1.47 -7.78 0.93
CA ILE A 164 -0.77 -8.88 0.27
C ILE A 164 -1.81 -9.88 -0.19
N VAL A 165 -1.76 -10.17 -1.49
CA VAL A 165 -2.77 -10.97 -2.21
C VAL A 165 -2.19 -12.33 -2.56
N THR A 166 -2.77 -13.38 -2.01
CA THR A 166 -2.34 -14.77 -2.26
C THR A 166 -3.46 -15.54 -2.94
N PRO A 167 -3.30 -15.96 -4.20
CA PRO A 167 -4.29 -16.79 -4.85
C PRO A 167 -4.36 -18.17 -4.17
N LEU A 168 -5.56 -18.61 -3.81
CA LEU A 168 -5.84 -19.93 -3.26
C LEU A 168 -6.47 -20.86 -4.30
N GLY A 169 -6.86 -20.31 -5.45
CA GLY A 169 -7.50 -21.01 -6.55
C GLY A 169 -8.01 -20.01 -7.59
N PRO A 170 -8.63 -20.46 -8.66
CA PRO A 170 -9.12 -19.57 -9.70
C PRO A 170 -10.29 -18.68 -9.25
N ASP A 171 -11.00 -19.09 -8.21
CA ASP A 171 -12.20 -18.44 -7.67
C ASP A 171 -12.06 -18.03 -6.19
N LYS A 172 -10.84 -18.09 -5.66
CA LYS A 172 -10.59 -17.79 -4.24
C LYS A 172 -9.25 -17.10 -4.03
N VAL A 173 -9.27 -16.05 -3.26
CA VAL A 173 -8.09 -15.27 -2.89
C VAL A 173 -8.06 -15.00 -1.39
N MET A 174 -6.87 -15.07 -0.80
CA MET A 174 -6.61 -14.56 0.55
C MET A 174 -5.93 -13.21 0.45
N ILE A 175 -6.40 -12.26 1.24
CA ILE A 175 -5.80 -10.94 1.35
C ILE A 175 -5.41 -10.71 2.80
N GLU A 176 -4.17 -10.30 3.00
CA GLU A 176 -3.63 -9.92 4.29
C GLU A 176 -3.44 -8.40 4.32
N PHE A 177 -4.17 -7.74 5.23
CA PHE A 177 -4.13 -6.31 5.43
C PHE A 177 -3.22 -5.97 6.61
N ARG A 178 -2.26 -5.07 6.40
CA ARG A 178 -1.38 -4.55 7.45
C ARG A 178 -1.47 -3.04 7.50
N GLY A 179 -1.87 -2.50 8.66
CA GLY A 179 -1.85 -1.06 8.92
C GLY A 179 -0.56 -0.65 9.62
N PHE A 180 0.06 0.40 9.13
CA PHE A 180 1.31 0.96 9.64
C PHE A 180 1.11 2.38 10.15
N GLY A 181 1.80 2.69 11.23
CA GLY A 181 2.04 4.03 11.73
C GLY A 181 3.53 4.27 11.94
N LEU A 182 3.88 5.43 12.46
CA LEU A 182 5.25 5.70 12.86
C LEU A 182 5.52 5.04 14.21
N LYS A 183 6.71 4.47 14.37
CA LYS A 183 7.09 3.81 15.63
C LYS A 183 7.06 4.76 16.84
N LYS A 184 7.24 6.05 16.60
CA LYS A 184 7.22 7.10 17.63
C LYS A 184 5.82 7.56 18.03
N ASP A 185 4.76 7.12 17.33
CA ASP A 185 3.39 7.54 17.62
C ASP A 185 2.99 7.24 19.05
N THR A 186 2.38 8.20 19.71
CA THR A 186 1.69 8.00 20.99
C THR A 186 0.47 7.09 20.82
N PRO A 187 -0.10 6.55 21.90
CA PRO A 187 -1.34 5.77 21.82
C PRO A 187 -2.51 6.57 21.22
N GLU A 188 -2.61 7.86 21.48
CA GLU A 188 -3.63 8.75 20.95
C GLU A 188 -3.45 8.97 19.46
N GLU A 189 -2.24 9.32 19.01
CA GLU A 189 -1.91 9.44 17.59
C GLU A 189 -2.16 8.14 16.83
N ARG A 190 -1.78 7.00 17.43
CA ARG A 190 -2.01 5.68 16.87
C ARG A 190 -3.50 5.38 16.68
N LYS A 191 -4.35 5.86 17.58
CA LYS A 191 -5.81 5.72 17.48
C LYS A 191 -6.40 6.57 16.36
N THR A 192 -5.83 7.73 16.12
CA THR A 192 -6.26 8.65 15.05
C THR A 192 -5.86 8.15 13.65
N ARG A 193 -4.74 7.41 13.54
CA ARG A 193 -4.33 6.76 12.29
C ARG A 193 -5.32 5.69 11.86
#